data_bb5bbc35badf7701da786f5bacb6e8d0
#
_entry.id   bb5bbc35badf7701da786f5bacb6e8d0
#
_cell.length_a   1.000
_cell.length_b   1.000
_cell.length_c   1.000
_cell.angle_alpha   90.00
_cell.angle_beta   90.00
_cell.angle_gamma   90.00
#
_symmetry.space_group_name_H-M   'P 1'
#
loop_
_entity.id
_entity.type
_entity.pdbx_description
1 polymer ?
#
loop_
_entity_poly.entity_id
_entity_poly.type
_entity_poly.pdbx_seq_one_letter_code
_entity_poly.pdbx_strand_id
1 'polypeptide(L)'
;MSKTSNSNWETTVKPIVVLSVISLVDSLLLALVNSMTAPVIAENTKRTTLAAYVGVLPSVSDATELEEVTGYTTANVTGVVKAPDGSLAIKAEESGFDGGIVTVIVGMDANGTETGIWVDASTQTKGIGSAVAEDDFLKQFDGLDCTQNVVMGENGVDGKTGATFSSKALFAAINDCVNCYNELA
;
A
#
# COMPACT_ATOMS: atom_id res chain seq x y z
N MET A 1 -64.88 -2.59 22.26
CA MET A 1 -63.71 -2.31 23.14
C MET A 1 -62.44 -2.62 22.38
N SER A 2 -61.57 -1.67 22.36
CA SER A 2 -60.46 -1.38 21.45
C SER A 2 -59.33 -2.42 21.45
N LYS A 3 -59.05 -3.01 20.27
CA LYS A 3 -57.87 -3.87 19.97
C LYS A 3 -56.78 -3.00 19.28
N THR A 4 -56.46 -1.86 19.81
CA THR A 4 -55.53 -0.91 19.17
C THR A 4 -54.12 -0.91 19.76
N SER A 5 -53.83 -1.75 20.76
CA SER A 5 -52.51 -1.75 21.43
C SER A 5 -51.44 -2.66 20.79
N ASN A 6 -51.83 -3.65 19.97
CA ASN A 6 -50.89 -4.62 19.39
C ASN A 6 -50.32 -4.19 18.01
N SER A 7 -50.96 -3.21 17.35
CA SER A 7 -50.54 -2.79 15.99
C SER A 7 -49.14 -2.17 15.95
N ASN A 8 -48.83 -1.28 16.88
CA ASN A 8 -47.52 -0.60 16.92
C ASN A 8 -46.37 -1.55 17.31
N TRP A 9 -46.65 -2.54 18.15
CA TRP A 9 -45.66 -3.57 18.51
C TRP A 9 -45.32 -4.44 17.29
N GLU A 10 -46.32 -5.01 16.65
CA GLU A 10 -46.13 -5.93 15.52
C GLU A 10 -45.52 -5.23 14.29
N THR A 11 -45.93 -3.99 14.03
CA THR A 11 -45.56 -3.28 12.79
C THR A 11 -44.31 -2.44 12.93
N THR A 12 -43.96 -1.97 14.12
CA THR A 12 -42.82 -1.05 14.30
C THR A 12 -41.77 -1.59 15.28
N VAL A 13 -42.17 -1.96 16.48
CA VAL A 13 -41.20 -2.30 17.54
C VAL A 13 -40.54 -3.65 17.27
N LYS A 14 -41.29 -4.67 16.91
CA LYS A 14 -40.79 -6.02 16.63
C LYS A 14 -39.74 -6.06 15.51
N PRO A 15 -39.95 -5.43 14.33
CA PRO A 15 -38.91 -5.35 13.32
C PRO A 15 -37.63 -4.63 13.76
N ILE A 16 -37.78 -3.52 14.54
CA ILE A 16 -36.63 -2.77 15.08
C ILE A 16 -35.81 -3.66 16.04
N VAL A 17 -36.48 -4.35 16.95
CA VAL A 17 -35.80 -5.25 17.92
C VAL A 17 -35.09 -6.40 17.18
N VAL A 18 -35.76 -7.02 16.20
CA VAL A 18 -35.17 -8.12 15.42
C VAL A 18 -33.94 -7.64 14.65
N LEU A 19 -34.05 -6.50 13.94
CA LEU A 19 -32.91 -5.93 13.20
C LEU A 19 -31.76 -5.55 14.14
N SER A 20 -32.08 -4.96 15.31
CA SER A 20 -31.05 -4.61 16.29
C SER A 20 -30.31 -5.83 16.83
N VAL A 21 -31.04 -6.93 17.09
CA VAL A 21 -30.41 -8.19 17.55
C VAL A 21 -29.55 -8.80 16.46
N ILE A 22 -30.03 -8.85 15.22
CA ILE A 22 -29.25 -9.35 14.08
C ILE A 22 -27.98 -8.53 13.92
N SER A 23 -28.09 -7.21 13.87
CA SER A 23 -26.92 -6.32 13.70
C SER A 23 -25.91 -6.47 14.83
N LEU A 24 -26.39 -6.69 16.06
CA LEU A 24 -25.50 -6.91 17.21
C LEU A 24 -24.77 -8.25 17.10
N VAL A 25 -25.46 -9.31 16.70
CA VAL A 25 -24.85 -10.64 16.48
C VAL A 25 -23.82 -10.57 15.36
N ASP A 26 -24.18 -9.95 14.23
CA ASP A 26 -23.27 -9.82 13.09
C ASP A 26 -22.02 -9.01 13.45
N SER A 27 -22.19 -7.89 14.17
CA SER A 27 -21.08 -7.07 14.62
C SER A 27 -20.16 -7.83 15.57
N LEU A 28 -20.73 -8.63 16.48
CA LEU A 28 -19.95 -9.46 17.40
C LEU A 28 -19.15 -10.54 16.67
N LEU A 29 -19.78 -11.22 15.72
CA LEU A 29 -19.11 -12.24 14.89
C LEU A 29 -17.98 -11.62 14.06
N LEU A 30 -18.23 -10.45 13.46
CA LEU A 30 -17.21 -9.73 12.69
C LEU A 30 -16.02 -9.33 13.57
N ALA A 31 -16.28 -8.80 14.76
CA ALA A 31 -15.24 -8.42 15.71
C ALA A 31 -14.42 -9.66 16.16
N LEU A 32 -15.08 -10.79 16.41
CA LEU A 32 -14.41 -12.03 16.76
C LEU A 32 -13.48 -12.53 15.65
N VAL A 33 -13.99 -12.61 14.40
CA VAL A 33 -13.19 -13.02 13.24
C VAL A 33 -12.03 -12.06 13.04
N ASN A 34 -12.26 -10.76 13.09
CA ASN A 34 -11.20 -9.77 12.96
C ASN A 34 -10.13 -9.90 14.05
N SER A 35 -10.50 -10.15 15.31
CA SER A 35 -9.52 -10.33 16.38
C SER A 35 -8.61 -11.55 16.19
N MET A 36 -9.12 -12.60 15.53
CA MET A 36 -8.34 -13.79 15.21
C MET A 36 -7.46 -13.62 13.98
N THR A 37 -7.93 -12.87 12.98
CA THR A 37 -7.25 -12.71 11.69
C THR A 37 -6.25 -11.56 11.66
N ALA A 38 -6.50 -10.48 12.40
CA ALA A 38 -5.64 -9.29 12.42
C ALA A 38 -4.15 -9.59 12.73
N PRO A 39 -3.79 -10.41 13.73
CA PRO A 39 -2.39 -10.71 14.01
C PRO A 39 -1.72 -11.51 12.88
N VAL A 40 -2.46 -12.41 12.22
CA VAL A 40 -1.94 -13.19 11.08
C VAL A 40 -1.73 -12.29 9.86
N ILE A 41 -2.65 -11.36 9.61
CA ILE A 41 -2.51 -10.37 8.54
C ILE A 41 -1.28 -9.50 8.79
N ALA A 42 -1.12 -8.97 10.01
CA ALA A 42 0.03 -8.14 10.38
C ALA A 42 1.37 -8.87 10.19
N GLU A 43 1.46 -10.13 10.61
CA GLU A 43 2.65 -10.97 10.42
C GLU A 43 2.95 -11.20 8.94
N ASN A 44 1.94 -11.55 8.15
CA ASN A 44 2.10 -11.76 6.71
C ASN A 44 2.52 -10.48 5.99
N THR A 45 1.92 -9.33 6.32
CA THR A 45 2.29 -8.02 5.77
C THR A 45 3.75 -7.70 6.08
N LYS A 46 4.17 -7.91 7.33
CA LYS A 46 5.58 -7.72 7.72
C LYS A 46 6.53 -8.60 6.92
N ARG A 47 6.21 -9.88 6.74
CA ARG A 47 7.01 -10.81 5.94
C ARG A 47 7.10 -10.37 4.48
N THR A 48 5.98 -10.00 3.88
CA THR A 48 5.93 -9.54 2.48
C THR A 48 6.75 -8.25 2.31
N THR A 49 6.63 -7.29 3.24
CA THR A 49 7.40 -6.04 3.20
C THR A 49 8.89 -6.31 3.34
N LEU A 50 9.31 -7.17 4.28
CA LEU A 50 10.72 -7.53 4.43
C LEU A 50 11.27 -8.24 3.19
N ALA A 51 10.51 -9.16 2.61
CA ALA A 51 10.90 -9.84 1.36
C ALA A 51 11.00 -8.84 0.18
N ALA A 52 10.11 -7.85 0.13
CA ALA A 52 10.16 -6.80 -0.89
C ALA A 52 11.40 -5.91 -0.72
N TYR A 53 11.76 -5.53 0.51
CA TYR A 53 13.00 -4.78 0.76
C TYR A 53 14.24 -5.53 0.30
N VAL A 54 14.35 -6.82 0.62
CA VAL A 54 15.45 -7.68 0.13
C VAL A 54 15.42 -7.79 -1.40
N GLY A 55 14.22 -7.91 -1.98
CA GLY A 55 14.04 -8.07 -3.43
C GLY A 55 14.48 -6.85 -4.25
N VAL A 56 14.41 -5.63 -3.69
CA VAL A 56 14.81 -4.39 -4.39
C VAL A 56 16.27 -3.99 -4.12
N LEU A 57 16.97 -4.70 -3.21
CA LEU A 57 18.36 -4.44 -2.85
C LEU A 57 19.24 -5.65 -3.22
N PRO A 58 19.87 -5.66 -4.41
CA PRO A 58 20.68 -6.81 -4.87
C PRO A 58 21.87 -7.18 -3.99
N SER A 59 22.34 -6.23 -3.16
CA SER A 59 23.45 -6.42 -2.21
C SER A 59 23.06 -7.18 -0.95
N VAL A 60 21.76 -7.36 -0.69
CA VAL A 60 21.22 -7.96 0.54
C VAL A 60 20.69 -9.36 0.26
N SER A 61 21.09 -10.33 1.07
CA SER A 61 20.61 -11.71 0.97
C SER A 61 19.57 -12.07 2.03
N ASP A 62 19.58 -11.36 3.17
CA ASP A 62 18.67 -11.63 4.30
C ASP A 62 18.19 -10.31 4.93
N ALA A 63 16.94 -10.29 5.35
CA ALA A 63 16.33 -9.12 5.99
C ALA A 63 17.00 -8.71 7.32
N THR A 64 17.77 -9.60 7.95
CA THR A 64 18.52 -9.31 9.17
C THR A 64 19.72 -8.37 8.95
N GLU A 65 20.12 -8.18 7.69
CA GLU A 65 21.21 -7.27 7.29
C GLU A 65 20.70 -5.82 7.17
N LEU A 66 19.37 -5.63 7.16
CA LEU A 66 18.74 -4.32 6.98
C LEU A 66 18.61 -3.56 8.30
N GLU A 67 19.05 -2.32 8.30
CA GLU A 67 18.93 -1.39 9.42
C GLU A 67 17.77 -0.41 9.14
N GLU A 68 16.83 -0.29 10.09
CA GLU A 68 15.71 0.66 9.98
C GLU A 68 16.22 2.10 10.18
N VAL A 69 15.90 2.98 9.23
CA VAL A 69 16.23 4.40 9.27
C VAL A 69 15.02 5.21 9.72
N THR A 70 15.23 6.10 10.67
CA THR A 70 14.21 7.01 11.21
C THR A 70 14.67 8.44 11.11
N GLY A 71 13.75 9.41 11.25
CA GLY A 71 14.08 10.84 11.27
C GLY A 71 13.85 11.57 9.94
N TYR A 72 13.29 10.90 8.93
CA TYR A 72 12.80 11.53 7.69
C TYR A 72 11.45 12.23 7.93
N THR A 73 11.16 13.27 7.14
CA THR A 73 9.94 14.10 7.25
C THR A 73 9.04 14.01 6.03
N THR A 74 9.50 13.32 4.97
CA THR A 74 8.74 13.15 3.73
C THR A 74 7.39 12.47 4.00
N ALA A 75 6.31 13.11 3.55
CA ALA A 75 4.95 12.59 3.68
C ALA A 75 4.79 11.26 2.92
N ASN A 76 3.81 10.45 3.36
CA ASN A 76 3.43 9.16 2.73
C ASN A 76 4.53 8.08 2.73
N VAL A 77 5.75 8.39 3.19
CA VAL A 77 6.80 7.39 3.44
C VAL A 77 6.49 6.66 4.75
N THR A 78 6.35 5.34 4.67
CA THR A 78 5.95 4.49 5.79
C THR A 78 7.04 3.55 6.29
N GLY A 79 8.21 3.56 5.64
CA GLY A 79 9.38 2.78 6.07
C GLY A 79 10.61 3.04 5.22
N VAL A 80 11.76 3.07 5.86
CA VAL A 80 13.06 3.20 5.22
C VAL A 80 14.01 2.20 5.86
N VAL A 81 14.72 1.45 5.03
CA VAL A 81 15.77 0.54 5.49
C VAL A 81 17.06 0.81 4.73
N LYS A 82 18.18 0.61 5.40
CA LYS A 82 19.53 0.78 4.86
C LYS A 82 20.25 -0.55 4.81
N ALA A 83 20.87 -0.84 3.69
CA ALA A 83 21.76 -1.97 3.50
C ALA A 83 23.21 -1.66 3.95
N PRO A 84 24.04 -2.70 4.22
CA PRO A 84 25.44 -2.51 4.65
C PRO A 84 26.31 -1.77 3.65
N ASP A 85 26.00 -1.81 2.36
CA ASP A 85 26.69 -1.11 1.28
C ASP A 85 26.30 0.37 1.14
N GLY A 86 25.34 0.83 1.95
CA GLY A 86 24.83 2.18 1.94
C GLY A 86 23.59 2.38 1.08
N SER A 87 23.14 1.38 0.31
CA SER A 87 21.89 1.42 -0.46
C SER A 87 20.68 1.56 0.46
N LEU A 88 19.65 2.26 0.00
CA LEU A 88 18.39 2.47 0.74
C LEU A 88 17.24 1.80 0.02
N ALA A 89 16.31 1.21 0.77
CA ALA A 89 15.01 0.86 0.24
C ALA A 89 13.93 1.62 1.00
N ILE A 90 13.11 2.36 0.26
CA ILE A 90 12.13 3.31 0.79
C ILE A 90 10.74 2.85 0.37
N LYS A 91 9.85 2.77 1.36
CA LYS A 91 8.44 2.40 1.19
C LYS A 91 7.56 3.63 1.28
N ALA A 92 6.76 3.88 0.26
CA ALA A 92 5.73 4.91 0.25
C ALA A 92 4.35 4.34 -0.10
N GLU A 93 3.30 5.02 0.35
CA GLU A 93 1.91 4.62 0.15
C GLU A 93 1.09 5.80 -0.35
N GLU A 94 0.43 5.63 -1.50
CA GLU A 94 -0.39 6.68 -2.10
C GLU A 94 -1.80 6.19 -2.45
N SER A 95 -2.76 7.11 -2.37
CA SER A 95 -4.15 6.82 -2.68
C SER A 95 -4.39 6.87 -4.20
N GLY A 96 -4.81 5.74 -4.75
CA GLY A 96 -5.18 5.61 -6.16
C GLY A 96 -6.69 5.75 -6.41
N PHE A 97 -7.23 4.89 -7.27
CA PHE A 97 -8.64 4.91 -7.62
C PHE A 97 -9.52 4.46 -6.43
N ASP A 98 -10.61 5.20 -6.19
CA ASP A 98 -11.63 4.91 -5.15
C ASP A 98 -11.06 4.72 -3.73
N GLY A 99 -9.98 5.43 -3.42
CA GLY A 99 -9.32 5.35 -2.10
C GLY A 99 -8.49 4.08 -1.88
N GLY A 100 -8.35 3.23 -2.89
CA GLY A 100 -7.45 2.08 -2.83
C GLY A 100 -5.99 2.54 -2.75
N ILE A 101 -5.18 1.88 -1.93
CA ILE A 101 -3.77 2.26 -1.72
C ILE A 101 -2.88 1.58 -2.77
N VAL A 102 -1.92 2.33 -3.29
CA VAL A 102 -0.79 1.82 -4.06
C VAL A 102 0.44 1.93 -3.15
N THR A 103 1.02 0.79 -2.81
CA THR A 103 2.25 0.72 -2.01
C THR A 103 3.42 0.49 -2.94
N VAL A 104 4.47 1.28 -2.81
CA VAL A 104 5.70 1.19 -3.60
C VAL A 104 6.89 1.03 -2.68
N ILE A 105 7.82 0.17 -3.05
CA ILE A 105 9.15 0.10 -2.43
C ILE A 105 10.17 0.28 -3.55
N VAL A 106 11.03 1.29 -3.42
CA VAL A 106 12.11 1.57 -4.37
C VAL A 106 13.45 1.34 -3.66
N GLY A 107 14.26 0.48 -4.24
CA GLY A 107 15.66 0.33 -3.88
C GLY A 107 16.51 1.37 -4.64
N MET A 108 17.45 2.02 -3.97
CA MET A 108 18.35 3.01 -4.54
C MET A 108 19.77 2.78 -4.03
N ASP A 109 20.73 2.83 -4.92
CA ASP A 109 22.14 2.75 -4.54
C ASP A 109 22.65 4.07 -3.92
N ALA A 110 23.90 4.10 -3.48
CA ALA A 110 24.53 5.29 -2.90
C ALA A 110 24.68 6.47 -3.88
N ASN A 111 24.43 6.27 -5.18
CA ASN A 111 24.46 7.30 -6.21
C ASN A 111 23.05 7.80 -6.59
N GLY A 112 22.01 7.24 -6.00
CA GLY A 112 20.62 7.53 -6.32
C GLY A 112 20.10 6.84 -7.57
N THR A 113 20.76 5.75 -8.03
CA THR A 113 20.26 4.92 -9.12
C THR A 113 19.30 3.86 -8.57
N GLU A 114 18.16 3.69 -9.21
CA GLU A 114 17.21 2.64 -8.87
C GLU A 114 17.88 1.25 -9.04
N THR A 115 17.70 0.37 -8.07
CA THR A 115 18.23 -0.99 -8.04
C THR A 115 17.15 -2.07 -8.08
N GLY A 116 15.92 -1.69 -7.87
CA GLY A 116 14.74 -2.53 -7.90
C GLY A 116 13.49 -1.78 -7.46
N ILE A 117 12.37 -2.11 -8.03
CA ILE A 117 11.05 -1.57 -7.65
C ILE A 117 10.08 -2.70 -7.36
N TRP A 118 9.35 -2.58 -6.27
CA TRP A 118 8.26 -3.47 -5.93
C TRP A 118 6.98 -2.67 -5.70
N VAL A 119 5.87 -3.16 -6.23
CA VAL A 119 4.58 -2.46 -6.17
C VAL A 119 3.48 -3.41 -5.74
N ASP A 120 2.68 -3.00 -4.75
CA ASP A 120 1.41 -3.63 -4.41
C ASP A 120 0.25 -2.69 -4.78
N ALA A 121 -0.52 -3.11 -5.76
CA ALA A 121 -1.74 -2.46 -6.21
C ALA A 121 -2.97 -3.40 -6.07
N SER A 122 -2.93 -4.33 -5.11
CA SER A 122 -3.97 -5.35 -4.89
C SER A 122 -5.32 -4.75 -4.50
N THR A 123 -5.32 -3.56 -3.91
CA THR A 123 -6.54 -2.80 -3.55
C THR A 123 -7.14 -2.04 -4.73
N GLN A 124 -6.43 -1.95 -5.85
CA GLN A 124 -6.90 -1.31 -7.06
C GLN A 124 -7.82 -2.23 -7.88
N THR A 125 -8.58 -1.67 -8.82
CA THR A 125 -9.46 -2.44 -9.69
C THR A 125 -8.69 -3.52 -10.44
N LYS A 126 -9.05 -4.79 -10.22
CA LYS A 126 -8.36 -5.95 -10.79
C LYS A 126 -8.34 -5.91 -12.33
N GLY A 127 -7.17 -6.10 -12.92
CA GLY A 127 -6.94 -6.12 -14.37
C GLY A 127 -6.95 -4.73 -15.03
N ILE A 128 -7.19 -3.65 -14.26
CA ILE A 128 -7.11 -2.26 -14.71
C ILE A 128 -6.07 -1.54 -13.86
N GLY A 129 -6.45 -1.13 -12.66
CA GLY A 129 -5.56 -0.40 -11.75
C GLY A 129 -4.44 -1.28 -11.19
N SER A 130 -4.70 -2.56 -10.95
CA SER A 130 -3.66 -3.52 -10.54
C SER A 130 -2.58 -3.77 -11.60
N ALA A 131 -2.83 -3.39 -12.87
CA ALA A 131 -1.88 -3.55 -13.95
C ALA A 131 -0.65 -2.62 -13.84
N VAL A 132 -0.66 -1.64 -12.93
CA VAL A 132 0.53 -0.83 -12.62
C VAL A 132 1.60 -1.60 -11.82
N ALA A 133 1.25 -2.76 -11.27
CA ALA A 133 2.17 -3.64 -10.55
C ALA A 133 2.66 -4.84 -11.40
N GLU A 134 2.35 -4.87 -12.71
CA GLU A 134 2.84 -5.92 -13.61
C GLU A 134 4.32 -5.71 -13.93
N ASP A 135 5.12 -6.79 -13.87
CA ASP A 135 6.57 -6.74 -14.12
C ASP A 135 6.93 -6.07 -15.46
N ASP A 136 6.16 -6.35 -16.52
CA ASP A 136 6.40 -5.75 -17.84
C ASP A 136 6.17 -4.23 -17.85
N PHE A 137 5.28 -3.73 -16.99
CA PHE A 137 5.07 -2.30 -16.82
C PHE A 137 6.16 -1.66 -15.97
N LEU A 138 6.65 -2.35 -14.95
CA LEU A 138 7.67 -1.84 -14.03
C LEU A 138 9.07 -1.75 -14.66
N LYS A 139 9.38 -2.54 -15.68
CA LYS A 139 10.67 -2.51 -16.43
C LYS A 139 11.06 -1.13 -16.94
N GLN A 140 10.11 -0.24 -17.19
CA GLN A 140 10.40 1.12 -17.63
C GLN A 140 11.11 1.97 -16.57
N PHE A 141 11.11 1.54 -15.31
CA PHE A 141 11.79 2.21 -14.21
C PHE A 141 13.19 1.65 -13.94
N ASP A 142 13.59 0.57 -14.61
CA ASP A 142 14.90 -0.09 -14.40
C ASP A 142 16.05 0.91 -14.64
N GLY A 143 16.90 1.11 -13.62
CA GLY A 143 18.05 2.00 -13.69
C GLY A 143 17.69 3.50 -13.72
N LEU A 144 16.51 3.85 -13.22
CA LEU A 144 16.05 5.23 -13.16
C LEU A 144 16.96 6.07 -12.25
N ASP A 145 17.22 7.31 -12.67
CA ASP A 145 17.86 8.31 -11.83
C ASP A 145 16.89 8.86 -10.79
N CYS A 146 17.04 8.40 -9.56
CA CYS A 146 16.22 8.79 -8.42
C CYS A 146 16.77 10.02 -7.67
N THR A 147 17.71 10.76 -8.24
CA THR A 147 18.11 12.08 -7.70
C THR A 147 17.11 13.17 -8.08
N GLN A 148 16.23 12.92 -9.05
CA GLN A 148 15.21 13.84 -9.55
C GLN A 148 13.82 13.19 -9.57
N ASN A 149 12.80 14.03 -9.45
CA ASN A 149 11.42 13.56 -9.55
C ASN A 149 11.11 13.00 -10.94
N VAL A 150 10.38 11.90 -10.95
CA VAL A 150 9.94 11.20 -12.14
C VAL A 150 8.63 11.80 -12.63
N VAL A 151 8.60 12.22 -13.89
CA VAL A 151 7.41 12.83 -14.50
C VAL A 151 6.81 11.87 -15.53
N MET A 152 5.54 11.54 -15.32
CA MET A 152 4.81 10.66 -16.24
C MET A 152 4.72 11.27 -17.65
N GLY A 153 5.13 10.51 -18.68
CA GLY A 153 5.20 10.96 -20.07
C GLY A 153 6.54 11.59 -20.44
N GLU A 154 7.51 11.62 -19.52
CA GLU A 154 8.87 12.13 -19.77
C GLU A 154 9.91 11.01 -19.59
N ASN A 155 11.06 11.16 -20.22
CA ASN A 155 12.21 10.23 -20.11
C ASN A 155 11.88 8.75 -20.39
N GLY A 156 10.83 8.48 -21.16
CA GLY A 156 10.43 7.11 -21.52
C GLY A 156 9.59 6.39 -20.48
N VAL A 157 9.15 7.07 -19.42
CA VAL A 157 8.28 6.50 -18.37
C VAL A 157 6.84 6.98 -18.57
N ASP A 158 5.96 6.07 -18.91
CA ASP A 158 4.56 6.35 -19.21
C ASP A 158 3.59 5.73 -18.20
N GLY A 159 2.39 6.32 -18.08
CA GLY A 159 1.31 5.74 -17.32
C GLY A 159 0.66 4.55 -18.02
N LYS A 160 0.10 3.62 -17.24
CA LYS A 160 -0.66 2.48 -17.79
C LYS A 160 -1.97 2.96 -18.42
N THR A 161 -2.15 2.67 -19.71
CA THR A 161 -3.38 3.02 -20.42
C THR A 161 -4.63 2.45 -19.74
N GLY A 162 -5.61 3.29 -19.48
CA GLY A 162 -6.85 2.91 -18.78
C GLY A 162 -6.76 2.92 -17.24
N ALA A 163 -5.56 3.08 -16.65
CA ALA A 163 -5.32 3.10 -15.21
C ALA A 163 -4.73 4.43 -14.73
N THR A 164 -5.22 5.55 -15.23
CA THR A 164 -4.63 6.88 -14.97
C THR A 164 -4.53 7.25 -13.49
N PHE A 165 -5.53 6.91 -12.68
CA PHE A 165 -5.50 7.21 -11.24
C PHE A 165 -4.46 6.36 -10.51
N SER A 166 -4.41 5.05 -10.80
CA SER A 166 -3.42 4.15 -10.21
C SER A 166 -1.99 4.48 -10.68
N SER A 167 -1.82 4.90 -11.95
CA SER A 167 -0.54 5.40 -12.45
C SER A 167 -0.10 6.67 -11.73
N LYS A 168 -0.99 7.63 -11.53
CA LYS A 168 -0.66 8.86 -10.79
C LYS A 168 -0.25 8.56 -9.35
N ALA A 169 -0.93 7.62 -8.67
CA ALA A 169 -0.56 7.20 -7.33
C ALA A 169 0.80 6.50 -7.33
N LEU A 170 1.09 5.63 -8.31
CA LEU A 170 2.40 5.00 -8.46
C LEU A 170 3.52 6.05 -8.61
N PHE A 171 3.38 7.00 -9.53
CA PHE A 171 4.38 8.06 -9.75
C PHE A 171 4.53 8.98 -8.53
N ALA A 172 3.45 9.29 -7.83
CA ALA A 172 3.50 10.07 -6.60
C ALA A 172 4.29 9.32 -5.51
N ALA A 173 3.99 8.04 -5.30
CA ALA A 173 4.72 7.22 -4.33
C ALA A 173 6.21 7.05 -4.69
N ILE A 174 6.55 6.88 -5.98
CA ILE A 174 7.96 6.87 -6.44
C ILE A 174 8.62 8.21 -6.08
N ASN A 175 7.96 9.33 -6.34
CA ASN A 175 8.50 10.66 -6.03
C ASN A 175 8.64 10.91 -4.53
N ASP A 176 7.75 10.37 -3.69
CA ASP A 176 7.92 10.41 -2.25
C ASP A 176 9.17 9.60 -1.81
N CYS A 177 9.43 8.45 -2.44
CA CYS A 177 10.68 7.71 -2.22
C CYS A 177 11.91 8.53 -2.64
N VAL A 178 11.88 9.16 -3.81
CA VAL A 178 12.95 10.04 -4.32
C VAL A 178 13.19 11.22 -3.39
N ASN A 179 12.14 11.89 -2.94
CA ASN A 179 12.25 13.02 -2.02
C ASN A 179 12.85 12.59 -0.67
N CYS A 180 12.42 11.44 -0.15
CA CYS A 180 12.96 10.89 1.09
C CYS A 180 14.45 10.48 0.93
N TYR A 181 14.83 9.89 -0.21
CA TYR A 181 16.23 9.61 -0.52
C TYR A 181 17.08 10.89 -0.47
N ASN A 182 16.63 11.95 -1.16
CA ASN A 182 17.34 13.24 -1.18
C ASN A 182 17.37 13.96 0.19
N GLU A 183 16.45 13.64 1.09
CA GLU A 183 16.46 14.11 2.48
C GLU A 183 17.53 13.39 3.34
N LEU A 184 17.81 12.12 3.02
CA LEU A 184 18.70 11.24 3.79
C LEU A 184 20.13 11.15 3.23
N ALA A 185 20.33 11.48 1.94
CA ALA A 185 21.62 11.48 1.25
C ALA A 185 22.40 12.74 1.59
#